data_facc584c1902c85a33d8666935a5faef
#
_entry.id   facc584c1902c85a33d8666935a5faef
#
_cell.length_a   1.000
_cell.length_b   1.000
_cell.length_c   1.000
_cell.angle_alpha   90.00
_cell.angle_beta   90.00
_cell.angle_gamma   90.00
#
_symmetry.space_group_name_H-M   'P 1'
#
loop_
_entity.id
_entity.type
_entity.pdbx_description
1 polymer ?
#
loop_
_entity_poly.entity_id
_entity_poly.type
_entity_poly.pdbx_seq_one_letter_code
_entity_poly.pdbx_strand_id
1 'polypeptide(L)'
;MRRLVKFGLWGLGGLVTLLLLTIAGFLGYRTLQQHRNAKLFAIHAPAGIQESMFVEIGGAKQWVTIRGQNRSNPVLLMVDGGPGTAASVFMPSPWENNFTVVEWDQPGAGKTFGAAGGKIDSSLTIDKISKDGVELAAYLCRHLHKNKIGIYADSWGTIIGVHMIKMRPDLFYAYLGTGQIVNMQKGEALNYQHVLEKASAKGDAAAIKELTGIGQFPYRSLADFTIQRKWAATYEKGGISNSTVFSAILFDPDYSLGDVGNW
;
A
#
# COMPACT_ATOMS: atom_id res chain seq x y z
N MET A 1 35.54 6.71 43.71
CA MET A 1 34.99 7.44 42.55
C MET A 1 35.58 7.00 41.21
N ARG A 2 36.90 7.08 40.94
CA ARG A 2 37.52 6.70 39.62
C ARG A 2 37.25 5.26 39.15
N ARG A 3 37.17 4.26 40.07
CA ARG A 3 36.84 2.85 39.69
C ARG A 3 35.40 2.68 39.27
N LEU A 4 34.44 3.31 39.94
CA LEU A 4 33.02 3.26 39.61
C LEU A 4 32.75 3.88 38.22
N VAL A 5 33.42 5.00 37.92
CA VAL A 5 33.32 5.64 36.59
C VAL A 5 33.87 4.72 35.50
N LYS A 6 35.01 4.02 35.73
CA LYS A 6 35.55 3.04 34.76
C LYS A 6 34.58 1.88 34.53
N PHE A 7 33.99 1.29 35.57
CA PHE A 7 32.99 0.22 35.42
C PHE A 7 31.75 0.69 34.65
N GLY A 8 31.30 1.92 34.88
CA GLY A 8 30.20 2.52 34.13
C GLY A 8 30.54 2.68 32.63
N LEU A 9 31.76 3.14 32.32
CA LEU A 9 32.22 3.28 30.91
C LEU A 9 32.35 1.93 30.20
N TRP A 10 32.87 0.89 30.87
CA TRP A 10 32.93 -0.46 30.31
C TRP A 10 31.53 -1.07 30.09
N GLY A 11 30.61 -0.85 31.02
CA GLY A 11 29.22 -1.29 30.88
C GLY A 11 28.51 -0.59 29.71
N LEU A 12 28.68 0.72 29.58
CA LEU A 12 28.13 1.49 28.45
C LEU A 12 28.74 1.02 27.12
N GLY A 13 30.07 0.83 27.07
CA GLY A 13 30.74 0.30 25.87
C GLY A 13 30.21 -1.07 25.48
N GLY A 14 30.01 -1.98 26.43
CA GLY A 14 29.40 -3.29 26.19
C GLY A 14 27.98 -3.20 25.63
N LEU A 15 27.14 -2.33 26.20
CA LEU A 15 25.78 -2.10 25.70
C LEU A 15 25.75 -1.53 24.28
N VAL A 16 26.61 -0.55 23.99
CA VAL A 16 26.74 0.02 22.62
C VAL A 16 27.21 -1.06 21.64
N THR A 17 28.20 -1.86 22.02
CA THR A 17 28.67 -2.96 21.16
C THR A 17 27.56 -3.97 20.88
N LEU A 18 26.80 -4.38 21.90
CA LEU A 18 25.69 -5.30 21.74
C LEU A 18 24.60 -4.72 20.81
N LEU A 19 24.28 -3.45 20.98
CA LEU A 19 23.32 -2.75 20.11
C LEU A 19 23.79 -2.75 18.65
N LEU A 20 25.06 -2.41 18.41
CA LEU A 20 25.63 -2.39 17.06
C LEU A 20 25.62 -3.78 16.42
N LEU A 21 25.97 -4.83 17.16
CA LEU A 21 25.89 -6.22 16.70
C LEU A 21 24.46 -6.63 16.38
N THR A 22 23.49 -6.22 17.18
CA THR A 22 22.06 -6.49 16.95
C THR A 22 21.59 -5.81 15.66
N ILE A 23 21.94 -4.54 15.47
CA ILE A 23 21.61 -3.80 14.24
C ILE A 23 22.28 -4.45 13.02
N ALA A 24 23.55 -4.78 13.10
CA ALA A 24 24.27 -5.42 12.00
C ALA A 24 23.65 -6.80 11.67
N GLY A 25 23.33 -7.59 12.68
CA GLY A 25 22.64 -8.87 12.52
C GLY A 25 21.28 -8.73 11.84
N PHE A 26 20.48 -7.74 12.27
CA PHE A 26 19.19 -7.44 11.67
C PHE A 26 19.31 -7.01 10.20
N LEU A 27 20.25 -6.11 9.89
CA LEU A 27 20.50 -5.66 8.52
C LEU A 27 20.97 -6.79 7.62
N GLY A 28 21.86 -7.63 8.11
CA GLY A 28 22.33 -8.84 7.40
C GLY A 28 21.17 -9.83 7.14
N TYR A 29 20.36 -10.10 8.15
CA TYR A 29 19.17 -10.95 8.02
C TYR A 29 18.17 -10.38 6.99
N ARG A 30 17.89 -9.07 7.08
CA ARG A 30 17.02 -8.37 6.14
C ARG A 30 17.52 -8.51 4.69
N THR A 31 18.79 -8.21 4.46
CA THR A 31 19.42 -8.33 3.14
C THR A 31 19.33 -9.77 2.60
N LEU A 32 19.57 -10.77 3.46
CA LEU A 32 19.44 -12.17 3.08
C LEU A 32 18.00 -12.52 2.66
N GLN A 33 17.00 -12.06 3.41
CA GLN A 33 15.59 -12.29 3.07
C GLN A 33 15.19 -11.57 1.78
N GLN A 34 15.64 -10.33 1.57
CA GLN A 34 15.41 -9.62 0.32
C GLN A 34 15.98 -10.35 -0.89
N HIS A 35 17.23 -10.85 -0.80
CA HIS A 35 17.85 -11.66 -1.86
C HIS A 35 17.10 -12.97 -2.09
N ARG A 36 16.65 -13.62 -1.02
CA ARG A 36 15.84 -14.84 -1.12
C ARG A 36 14.51 -14.57 -1.81
N ASN A 37 13.80 -13.52 -1.42
CA ASN A 37 12.53 -13.12 -2.03
C ASN A 37 12.72 -12.72 -3.50
N ALA A 38 13.78 -11.95 -3.82
CA ALA A 38 14.11 -11.59 -5.19
C ALA A 38 14.29 -12.82 -6.09
N LYS A 39 14.98 -13.86 -5.59
CA LYS A 39 15.16 -15.12 -6.33
C LYS A 39 13.87 -15.95 -6.41
N LEU A 40 13.13 -16.03 -5.30
CA LEU A 40 11.91 -16.81 -5.21
C LEU A 40 10.81 -16.26 -6.13
N PHE A 41 10.75 -14.93 -6.25
CA PHE A 41 9.73 -14.21 -7.00
C PHE A 41 10.18 -13.80 -8.41
N ALA A 42 11.40 -14.22 -8.82
CA ALA A 42 11.87 -13.91 -10.16
C ALA A 42 11.02 -14.59 -11.25
N ILE A 43 10.75 -13.85 -12.28
CA ILE A 43 10.05 -14.37 -13.47
C ILE A 43 11.10 -14.96 -14.40
N HIS A 44 11.05 -16.27 -14.59
CA HIS A 44 12.00 -17.03 -15.41
C HIS A 44 11.47 -17.37 -16.80
N ALA A 45 10.18 -17.10 -17.06
CA ALA A 45 9.58 -17.38 -18.37
C ALA A 45 10.27 -16.55 -19.47
N PRO A 46 10.69 -17.16 -20.61
CA PRO A 46 11.38 -16.44 -21.67
C PRO A 46 10.58 -15.27 -22.27
N ALA A 47 9.25 -15.38 -22.26
CA ALA A 47 8.34 -14.31 -22.70
C ALA A 47 7.91 -13.41 -21.55
N GLY A 48 8.44 -13.59 -20.34
CA GLY A 48 8.05 -12.86 -19.15
C GLY A 48 8.51 -11.40 -19.16
N ILE A 49 7.92 -10.64 -18.24
CA ILE A 49 8.29 -9.25 -17.96
C ILE A 49 8.38 -9.07 -16.45
N GLN A 50 9.45 -8.40 -16.01
CA GLN A 50 9.64 -7.97 -14.63
C GLN A 50 10.41 -6.65 -14.64
N GLU A 51 9.71 -5.56 -14.42
CA GLU A 51 10.25 -4.20 -14.43
C GLU A 51 9.78 -3.47 -13.15
N SER A 52 10.68 -2.68 -12.55
CA SER A 52 10.39 -1.84 -11.38
C SER A 52 11.07 -0.50 -11.61
N MET A 53 10.30 0.60 -11.65
CA MET A 53 10.84 1.90 -12.04
C MET A 53 10.03 3.08 -11.54
N PHE A 54 10.68 4.23 -11.49
CA PHE A 54 9.98 5.51 -11.40
C PHE A 54 9.57 5.98 -12.79
N VAL A 55 8.29 6.32 -12.93
CA VAL A 55 7.71 6.95 -14.14
C VAL A 55 7.32 8.38 -13.78
N GLU A 56 7.57 9.31 -14.69
CA GLU A 56 7.14 10.70 -14.52
C GLU A 56 5.65 10.82 -14.90
N ILE A 57 4.80 11.12 -13.91
CA ILE A 57 3.34 11.18 -14.02
C ILE A 57 2.86 12.38 -13.21
N GLY A 58 2.04 13.22 -13.81
CA GLY A 58 1.52 14.43 -13.14
C GLY A 58 2.61 15.40 -12.70
N GLY A 59 3.78 15.37 -13.36
CA GLY A 59 4.95 16.19 -13.01
C GLY A 59 5.73 15.68 -11.78
N ALA A 60 5.51 14.43 -11.33
CA ALA A 60 6.20 13.81 -10.22
C ALA A 60 6.65 12.39 -10.55
N LYS A 61 7.72 11.93 -9.89
CA LYS A 61 8.20 10.55 -10.00
C LYS A 61 7.28 9.63 -9.20
N GLN A 62 6.62 8.71 -9.88
CA GLN A 62 5.73 7.72 -9.25
C GLN A 62 6.26 6.31 -9.51
N TRP A 63 6.24 5.48 -8.49
CA TRP A 63 6.78 4.12 -8.54
C TRP A 63 5.77 3.17 -9.19
N VAL A 64 6.26 2.36 -10.12
CA VAL A 64 5.46 1.38 -10.85
C VAL A 64 6.24 0.07 -10.95
N THR A 65 5.57 -1.04 -10.70
CA THR A 65 6.09 -2.38 -11.00
C THR A 65 5.24 -3.04 -12.06
N ILE A 66 5.87 -3.77 -12.98
CA ILE A 66 5.23 -4.45 -14.11
C ILE A 66 5.70 -5.88 -14.11
N ARG A 67 4.79 -6.83 -13.92
CA ARG A 67 5.13 -8.25 -13.79
C ARG A 67 4.15 -9.14 -14.54
N GLY A 68 4.66 -10.19 -15.19
CA GLY A 68 3.81 -11.18 -15.87
C GLY A 68 4.63 -12.30 -16.50
N GLN A 69 4.08 -13.52 -16.52
CA GLN A 69 4.75 -14.68 -17.11
C GLN A 69 4.84 -14.59 -18.64
N ASN A 70 4.05 -13.71 -19.24
CA ASN A 70 4.10 -13.45 -20.67
C ASN A 70 3.74 -11.98 -20.95
N ARG A 71 4.67 -11.22 -21.54
CA ARG A 71 4.49 -9.81 -21.93
C ARG A 71 3.31 -9.62 -22.92
N SER A 72 2.93 -10.64 -23.66
CA SER A 72 1.79 -10.60 -24.58
C SER A 72 0.43 -10.66 -23.87
N ASN A 73 0.39 -11.07 -22.61
CA ASN A 73 -0.85 -11.11 -21.83
C ASN A 73 -1.57 -9.76 -21.79
N PRO A 74 -2.89 -9.74 -21.58
CA PRO A 74 -3.62 -8.52 -21.27
C PRO A 74 -3.01 -7.80 -20.07
N VAL A 75 -2.92 -6.48 -20.13
CA VAL A 75 -2.40 -5.66 -19.01
C VAL A 75 -3.53 -5.39 -18.02
N LEU A 76 -3.23 -5.52 -16.74
CA LEU A 76 -4.14 -5.22 -15.63
C LEU A 76 -3.46 -4.22 -14.68
N LEU A 77 -3.95 -2.99 -14.68
CA LEU A 77 -3.51 -1.95 -13.75
C LEU A 77 -4.27 -2.11 -12.43
N MET A 78 -3.53 -2.29 -11.34
CA MET A 78 -4.06 -2.34 -9.99
C MET A 78 -4.17 -0.90 -9.46
N VAL A 79 -5.35 -0.54 -8.97
CA VAL A 79 -5.66 0.75 -8.36
C VAL A 79 -6.11 0.48 -6.93
N ASP A 80 -5.13 0.50 -6.04
CA ASP A 80 -5.30 0.03 -4.67
C ASP A 80 -6.07 0.98 -3.78
N GLY A 81 -6.54 0.42 -2.68
CA GLY A 81 -7.31 1.10 -1.66
C GLY A 81 -6.46 1.96 -0.70
N GLY A 82 -6.98 2.20 0.44
CA GLY A 82 -6.38 3.03 1.48
C GLY A 82 -7.24 4.25 1.79
N PRO A 83 -6.91 5.47 1.35
CA PRO A 83 -5.82 5.90 0.44
C PRO A 83 -4.42 5.69 1.01
N GLY A 84 -3.44 5.50 0.14
CA GLY A 84 -2.03 5.43 0.52
C GLY A 84 -1.47 4.03 0.71
N THR A 85 -2.19 2.98 0.33
CA THR A 85 -1.63 1.61 0.32
C THR A 85 -0.68 1.44 -0.86
N ALA A 86 0.51 0.91 -0.59
CA ALA A 86 1.46 0.49 -1.59
C ALA A 86 1.40 -1.03 -1.72
N ALA A 87 0.67 -1.54 -2.72
CA ALA A 87 0.42 -2.97 -2.85
C ALA A 87 1.48 -3.72 -3.66
N SER A 88 2.42 -3.00 -4.28
CA SER A 88 3.57 -3.59 -4.98
C SER A 88 4.37 -4.59 -4.13
N VAL A 89 4.32 -4.44 -2.81
CA VAL A 89 4.97 -5.35 -1.84
C VAL A 89 4.30 -6.73 -1.70
N PHE A 90 3.09 -6.90 -2.22
CA PHE A 90 2.35 -8.17 -2.17
C PHE A 90 2.57 -9.06 -3.39
N MET A 91 3.58 -8.76 -4.19
CA MET A 91 3.98 -9.59 -5.31
C MET A 91 4.79 -10.82 -4.84
N PRO A 92 4.73 -11.98 -5.52
CA PRO A 92 4.03 -12.21 -6.78
C PRO A 92 2.52 -12.37 -6.61
N SER A 93 1.78 -11.92 -7.61
CA SER A 93 0.34 -12.08 -7.68
C SER A 93 -0.03 -13.32 -8.50
N PRO A 94 -1.05 -14.11 -8.11
CA PRO A 94 -1.57 -15.20 -8.94
C PRO A 94 -2.06 -14.73 -10.31
N TRP A 95 -2.37 -13.45 -10.48
CA TRP A 95 -2.77 -12.83 -11.74
C TRP A 95 -1.64 -12.82 -12.78
N GLU A 96 -0.36 -12.88 -12.38
CA GLU A 96 0.81 -12.85 -13.28
C GLU A 96 0.82 -13.98 -14.31
N ASN A 97 0.11 -15.09 -14.06
CA ASN A 97 0.01 -16.19 -15.01
C ASN A 97 -0.81 -15.82 -16.26
N ASN A 98 -1.81 -14.98 -16.12
CA ASN A 98 -2.78 -14.66 -17.16
C ASN A 98 -2.78 -13.19 -17.58
N PHE A 99 -2.16 -12.33 -16.78
CA PHE A 99 -2.06 -10.90 -17.01
C PHE A 99 -0.62 -10.42 -16.89
N THR A 100 -0.33 -9.30 -17.53
CA THR A 100 0.76 -8.41 -17.14
C THR A 100 0.20 -7.48 -16.09
N VAL A 101 0.53 -7.74 -14.82
CA VAL A 101 0.05 -6.99 -13.65
C VAL A 101 0.92 -5.76 -13.47
N VAL A 102 0.28 -4.63 -13.27
CA VAL A 102 0.94 -3.36 -12.97
C VAL A 102 0.47 -2.87 -11.62
N GLU A 103 1.39 -2.76 -10.68
CA GLU A 103 1.16 -2.11 -9.39
C GLU A 103 1.69 -0.68 -9.43
N TRP A 104 0.98 0.21 -8.76
CA TRP A 104 1.26 1.63 -8.76
C TRP A 104 1.21 2.21 -7.36
N ASP A 105 2.36 2.63 -6.85
CA ASP A 105 2.40 3.43 -5.64
C ASP A 105 1.84 4.82 -5.95
N GLN A 106 0.59 5.05 -5.61
CA GLN A 106 -0.12 6.30 -5.85
C GLN A 106 0.55 7.47 -5.12
N PRO A 107 0.30 8.73 -5.50
CA PRO A 107 0.75 9.90 -4.74
C PRO A 107 0.37 9.78 -3.25
N GLY A 108 1.36 9.90 -2.37
CA GLY A 108 1.20 9.71 -0.93
C GLY A 108 1.40 8.27 -0.44
N ALA A 109 1.77 7.32 -1.31
CA ALA A 109 2.00 5.92 -0.96
C ALA A 109 3.43 5.48 -1.25
N GLY A 110 3.95 4.57 -0.44
CA GLY A 110 5.17 3.79 -0.65
C GLY A 110 6.37 4.58 -1.13
N LYS A 111 7.00 4.11 -2.21
CA LYS A 111 8.19 4.75 -2.81
C LYS A 111 7.86 6.08 -3.47
N THR A 112 6.65 6.28 -3.98
CA THR A 112 6.21 7.56 -4.53
C THR A 112 6.18 8.64 -3.43
N PHE A 113 5.68 8.32 -2.24
CA PHE A 113 5.73 9.23 -1.10
C PHE A 113 7.17 9.56 -0.68
N GLY A 114 8.05 8.53 -0.65
CA GLY A 114 9.48 8.72 -0.38
C GLY A 114 10.15 9.65 -1.40
N ALA A 115 9.86 9.46 -2.70
CA ALA A 115 10.39 10.29 -3.77
C ALA A 115 9.89 11.75 -3.70
N ALA A 116 8.71 11.98 -3.12
CA ALA A 116 8.17 13.31 -2.82
C ALA A 116 8.77 13.95 -1.54
N GLY A 117 9.83 13.35 -0.96
CA GLY A 117 10.46 13.82 0.26
C GLY A 117 9.65 13.56 1.52
N GLY A 118 8.77 12.57 1.53
CA GLY A 118 7.94 12.20 2.67
C GLY A 118 6.87 13.24 3.01
N LYS A 119 6.39 13.97 2.01
CA LYS A 119 5.35 14.99 2.18
C LYS A 119 4.18 14.71 1.26
N ILE A 120 2.98 14.81 1.83
CA ILE A 120 1.75 14.80 1.03
C ILE A 120 1.55 16.20 0.44
N ASP A 121 1.40 16.27 -0.88
CA ASP A 121 1.02 17.51 -1.56
C ASP A 121 -0.38 17.94 -1.08
N SER A 122 -0.47 19.14 -0.52
CA SER A 122 -1.74 19.70 -0.04
C SER A 122 -2.79 19.91 -1.16
N SER A 123 -2.35 19.91 -2.42
CA SER A 123 -3.22 19.98 -3.60
C SER A 123 -3.73 18.60 -4.05
N LEU A 124 -3.36 17.52 -3.38
CA LEU A 124 -3.75 16.17 -3.74
C LEU A 124 -5.27 16.00 -3.58
N THR A 125 -5.93 15.69 -4.69
CA THR A 125 -7.37 15.48 -4.76
C THR A 125 -7.67 14.19 -5.53
N ILE A 126 -8.90 13.68 -5.40
CA ILE A 126 -9.39 12.54 -6.20
C ILE A 126 -9.21 12.82 -7.71
N ASP A 127 -9.52 14.04 -8.15
CA ASP A 127 -9.37 14.45 -9.55
C ASP A 127 -7.90 14.39 -10.01
N LYS A 128 -6.97 14.88 -9.18
CA LYS A 128 -5.53 14.83 -9.50
C LYS A 128 -5.03 13.39 -9.57
N ILE A 129 -5.32 12.55 -8.59
CA ILE A 129 -4.90 11.13 -8.61
C ILE A 129 -5.50 10.40 -9.82
N SER A 130 -6.77 10.70 -10.15
CA SER A 130 -7.42 10.10 -11.32
C SER A 130 -6.78 10.53 -12.64
N LYS A 131 -6.37 11.78 -12.77
CA LYS A 131 -5.61 12.28 -13.93
C LYS A 131 -4.24 11.60 -14.02
N ASP A 132 -3.54 11.47 -12.90
CA ASP A 132 -2.27 10.75 -12.84
C ASP A 132 -2.45 9.28 -13.27
N GLY A 133 -3.50 8.60 -12.80
CA GLY A 133 -3.83 7.25 -13.22
C GLY A 133 -4.14 7.11 -14.71
N VAL A 134 -4.83 8.10 -15.31
CA VAL A 134 -5.06 8.17 -16.77
C VAL A 134 -3.75 8.36 -17.54
N GLU A 135 -2.86 9.21 -17.04
CA GLU A 135 -1.54 9.43 -17.65
C GLU A 135 -0.69 8.14 -17.58
N LEU A 136 -0.71 7.45 -16.42
CA LEU A 136 -0.09 6.14 -16.26
C LEU A 136 -0.67 5.12 -17.24
N ALA A 137 -2.00 5.03 -17.38
CA ALA A 137 -2.64 4.11 -18.33
C ALA A 137 -2.20 4.37 -19.76
N ALA A 138 -2.14 5.63 -20.16
CA ALA A 138 -1.64 6.01 -21.49
C ALA A 138 -0.14 5.68 -21.68
N TYR A 139 0.68 5.87 -20.64
CA TYR A 139 2.07 5.44 -20.63
C TYR A 139 2.19 3.92 -20.81
N LEU A 140 1.43 3.13 -20.03
CA LEU A 140 1.44 1.67 -20.11
C LEU A 140 1.01 1.14 -21.48
N CYS A 141 -0.01 1.76 -22.08
CA CYS A 141 -0.41 1.41 -23.46
C CYS A 141 0.75 1.55 -24.45
N ARG A 142 1.50 2.66 -24.36
CA ARG A 142 2.68 2.88 -25.24
C ARG A 142 3.83 1.94 -24.88
N HIS A 143 4.19 1.82 -23.60
CA HIS A 143 5.33 1.06 -23.13
C HIS A 143 5.19 -0.44 -23.41
N LEU A 144 3.98 -0.97 -23.26
CA LEU A 144 3.68 -2.39 -23.44
C LEU A 144 3.08 -2.73 -24.83
N HIS A 145 3.01 -1.75 -25.72
CA HIS A 145 2.43 -1.90 -27.07
C HIS A 145 0.99 -2.45 -27.05
N LYS A 146 0.15 -1.89 -26.18
CA LYS A 146 -1.26 -2.26 -26.05
C LYS A 146 -2.16 -1.09 -26.46
N ASN A 147 -3.30 -1.40 -27.10
CA ASN A 147 -4.29 -0.39 -27.44
C ASN A 147 -5.12 0.03 -26.21
N LYS A 148 -5.37 -0.91 -25.32
CA LYS A 148 -6.15 -0.74 -24.09
C LYS A 148 -5.61 -1.62 -23.00
N ILE A 149 -5.91 -1.26 -21.72
CA ILE A 149 -5.59 -2.05 -20.54
C ILE A 149 -6.85 -2.31 -19.69
N GLY A 150 -6.81 -3.28 -18.80
CA GLY A 150 -7.83 -3.48 -17.75
C GLY A 150 -7.50 -2.69 -16.50
N ILE A 151 -8.50 -2.37 -15.72
CA ILE A 151 -8.37 -1.86 -14.36
C ILE A 151 -8.93 -2.89 -13.38
N TYR A 152 -8.15 -3.23 -12.35
CA TYR A 152 -8.64 -3.81 -11.10
C TYR A 152 -8.55 -2.73 -10.03
N ALA A 153 -9.66 -2.41 -9.39
CA ALA A 153 -9.71 -1.39 -8.37
C ALA A 153 -10.28 -1.97 -7.06
N ASP A 154 -9.64 -1.67 -5.93
CA ASP A 154 -10.08 -2.13 -4.62
C ASP A 154 -10.42 -0.96 -3.70
N SER A 155 -11.52 -1.10 -2.93
CA SER A 155 -11.90 -0.17 -1.87
C SER A 155 -11.84 1.31 -2.34
N TRP A 156 -11.01 2.17 -1.70
CA TRP A 156 -10.76 3.55 -2.12
C TRP A 156 -10.38 3.67 -3.60
N GLY A 157 -9.57 2.73 -4.11
CA GLY A 157 -9.16 2.72 -5.52
C GLY A 157 -10.32 2.63 -6.49
N THR A 158 -11.49 2.14 -6.07
CA THR A 158 -12.70 2.08 -6.91
C THR A 158 -13.23 3.46 -7.27
N ILE A 159 -13.05 4.44 -6.41
CA ILE A 159 -13.39 5.84 -6.71
C ILE A 159 -12.49 6.33 -7.83
N ILE A 160 -11.18 6.13 -7.70
CA ILE A 160 -10.18 6.54 -8.69
C ILE A 160 -10.43 5.83 -10.02
N GLY A 161 -10.58 4.50 -10.02
CA GLY A 161 -10.80 3.69 -11.23
C GLY A 161 -12.04 4.12 -12.02
N VAL A 162 -13.15 4.41 -11.34
CA VAL A 162 -14.38 4.93 -12.00
C VAL A 162 -14.13 6.31 -12.61
N HIS A 163 -13.41 7.20 -11.93
CA HIS A 163 -13.05 8.51 -12.47
C HIS A 163 -12.15 8.39 -13.71
N MET A 164 -11.14 7.52 -13.67
CA MET A 164 -10.24 7.25 -14.80
C MET A 164 -11.04 6.79 -16.04
N ILE A 165 -11.95 5.83 -15.88
CA ILE A 165 -12.77 5.33 -16.99
C ILE A 165 -13.68 6.42 -17.55
N LYS A 166 -14.28 7.25 -16.70
CA LYS A 166 -15.10 8.39 -17.15
C LYS A 166 -14.29 9.41 -17.96
N MET A 167 -13.03 9.64 -17.58
CA MET A 167 -12.15 10.58 -18.27
C MET A 167 -11.68 10.06 -19.63
N ARG A 168 -11.28 8.78 -19.71
CA ARG A 168 -10.68 8.17 -20.89
C ARG A 168 -11.13 6.72 -21.10
N PRO A 169 -12.41 6.51 -21.46
CA PRO A 169 -12.96 5.16 -21.71
C PRO A 169 -12.29 4.43 -22.88
N ASP A 170 -11.63 5.17 -23.74
CA ASP A 170 -10.88 4.65 -24.88
C ASP A 170 -9.62 3.87 -24.48
N LEU A 171 -9.06 4.12 -23.29
CA LEU A 171 -7.86 3.45 -22.78
C LEU A 171 -8.15 2.10 -22.11
N PHE A 172 -9.42 1.79 -21.81
CA PHE A 172 -9.77 0.64 -21.00
C PHE A 172 -10.68 -0.33 -21.74
N TYR A 173 -10.38 -1.65 -21.59
CA TYR A 173 -11.25 -2.72 -22.13
C TYR A 173 -12.12 -3.37 -21.04
N ALA A 174 -11.73 -3.27 -19.77
CA ALA A 174 -12.46 -3.82 -18.65
C ALA A 174 -12.20 -3.05 -17.36
N TYR A 175 -13.17 -3.11 -16.46
CA TYR A 175 -13.08 -2.65 -15.07
C TYR A 175 -13.59 -3.74 -14.14
N LEU A 176 -12.80 -4.06 -13.12
CA LEU A 176 -13.17 -4.94 -12.04
C LEU A 176 -13.01 -4.18 -10.72
N GLY A 177 -14.12 -3.93 -10.03
CA GLY A 177 -14.14 -3.26 -8.72
C GLY A 177 -14.44 -4.27 -7.60
N THR A 178 -13.62 -4.26 -6.56
CA THR A 178 -13.86 -5.00 -5.32
C THR A 178 -13.99 -4.03 -4.16
N GLY A 179 -14.88 -4.33 -3.20
CA GLY A 179 -15.20 -3.35 -2.16
C GLY A 179 -15.70 -2.02 -2.71
N GLN A 180 -16.48 -2.05 -3.80
CA GLN A 180 -16.89 -0.88 -4.58
C GLN A 180 -17.54 0.19 -3.72
N ILE A 181 -16.96 1.36 -3.65
CA ILE A 181 -17.55 2.54 -2.99
C ILE A 181 -18.51 3.22 -3.95
N VAL A 182 -19.81 3.10 -3.67
CA VAL A 182 -20.88 3.74 -4.45
C VAL A 182 -21.31 5.06 -3.79
N ASN A 183 -21.43 5.04 -2.47
CA ASN A 183 -21.77 6.22 -1.67
C ASN A 183 -21.00 6.14 -0.35
N MET A 184 -19.92 6.90 -0.26
CA MET A 184 -19.02 6.86 0.90
C MET A 184 -19.75 7.28 2.19
N GLN A 185 -20.53 8.35 2.13
CA GLN A 185 -21.24 8.88 3.31
C GLN A 185 -22.20 7.85 3.89
N LYS A 186 -23.01 7.21 3.03
CA LYS A 186 -23.97 6.19 3.45
C LYS A 186 -23.23 4.92 3.92
N GLY A 187 -22.19 4.51 3.23
CA GLY A 187 -21.37 3.34 3.59
C GLY A 187 -20.71 3.49 4.96
N GLU A 188 -20.09 4.64 5.22
CA GLU A 188 -19.47 4.94 6.51
C GLU A 188 -20.49 5.02 7.65
N ALA A 189 -21.64 5.62 7.42
CA ALA A 189 -22.71 5.67 8.42
C ALA A 189 -23.22 4.27 8.80
N LEU A 190 -23.45 3.41 7.80
CA LEU A 190 -23.87 2.02 8.01
C LEU A 190 -22.80 1.20 8.73
N ASN A 191 -21.53 1.35 8.34
CA ASN A 191 -20.43 0.67 8.99
C ASN A 191 -20.30 1.09 10.46
N TYR A 192 -20.36 2.38 10.75
CA TYR A 192 -20.37 2.89 12.13
C TYR A 192 -21.47 2.25 12.98
N GLN A 193 -22.71 2.24 12.48
CA GLN A 193 -23.84 1.64 13.17
C GLN A 193 -23.63 0.15 13.44
N HIS A 194 -23.20 -0.60 12.43
CA HIS A 194 -22.92 -2.03 12.55
C HIS A 194 -21.83 -2.35 13.59
N VAL A 195 -20.74 -1.60 13.60
CA VAL A 195 -19.66 -1.77 14.57
C VAL A 195 -20.14 -1.46 15.99
N LEU A 196 -20.91 -0.38 16.16
CA LEU A 196 -21.48 0.00 17.47
C LEU A 196 -22.49 -1.04 17.99
N GLU A 197 -23.35 -1.59 17.12
CA GLU A 197 -24.27 -2.68 17.45
C GLU A 197 -23.51 -3.92 17.93
N LYS A 198 -22.43 -4.32 17.21
CA LYS A 198 -21.60 -5.44 17.62
C LYS A 198 -20.88 -5.22 18.95
N ALA A 199 -20.38 -4.02 19.19
CA ALA A 199 -19.78 -3.63 20.45
C ALA A 199 -20.81 -3.74 21.61
N SER A 200 -22.00 -3.22 21.37
CA SER A 200 -23.11 -3.26 22.36
C SER A 200 -23.55 -4.68 22.65
N ALA A 201 -23.72 -5.51 21.64
CA ALA A 201 -24.09 -6.92 21.81
C ALA A 201 -23.07 -7.73 22.60
N LYS A 202 -21.78 -7.34 22.57
CA LYS A 202 -20.71 -7.95 23.36
C LYS A 202 -20.51 -7.30 24.73
N GLY A 203 -21.20 -6.21 25.05
CA GLY A 203 -20.98 -5.45 26.27
C GLY A 203 -19.59 -4.81 26.36
N ASP A 204 -18.95 -4.51 25.22
CA ASP A 204 -17.62 -3.92 25.19
C ASP A 204 -17.67 -2.42 25.49
N ALA A 205 -17.53 -2.12 26.79
CA ALA A 205 -17.62 -0.74 27.30
C ALA A 205 -16.55 0.19 26.70
N ALA A 206 -15.35 -0.34 26.38
CA ALA A 206 -14.27 0.45 25.79
C ALA A 206 -14.61 0.85 24.35
N ALA A 207 -15.08 -0.11 23.54
CA ALA A 207 -15.53 0.14 22.17
C ALA A 207 -16.69 1.11 22.13
N ILE A 208 -17.72 0.90 22.95
CA ILE A 208 -18.89 1.78 23.02
C ILE A 208 -18.48 3.21 23.36
N LYS A 209 -17.62 3.39 24.39
CA LYS A 209 -17.13 4.71 24.79
C LYS A 209 -16.36 5.42 23.68
N GLU A 210 -15.44 4.74 23.03
CA GLU A 210 -14.63 5.33 21.96
C GLU A 210 -15.50 5.67 20.73
N LEU A 211 -16.35 4.74 20.30
CA LEU A 211 -17.23 4.96 19.14
C LEU A 211 -18.24 6.09 19.38
N THR A 212 -18.89 6.12 20.54
CA THR A 212 -19.82 7.23 20.87
C THR A 212 -19.10 8.57 20.98
N GLY A 213 -17.83 8.57 21.41
CA GLY A 213 -16.98 9.77 21.50
C GLY A 213 -16.66 10.39 20.15
N ILE A 214 -16.43 9.58 19.11
CA ILE A 214 -16.15 10.08 17.75
C ILE A 214 -17.42 10.45 16.98
N GLY A 215 -18.54 9.77 17.23
CA GLY A 215 -19.81 9.97 16.50
C GLY A 215 -19.81 9.37 15.11
N GLN A 216 -20.87 9.65 14.35
CA GLN A 216 -21.04 9.18 12.97
C GLN A 216 -20.19 9.97 11.98
N PHE A 217 -19.94 9.37 10.80
CA PHE A 217 -19.34 10.08 9.67
C PHE A 217 -20.19 11.32 9.25
N PRO A 218 -19.58 12.45 8.87
CA PRO A 218 -18.15 12.66 8.66
C PRO A 218 -17.35 12.83 9.97
N TYR A 219 -16.22 12.14 10.05
CA TYR A 219 -15.33 12.23 11.22
C TYR A 219 -14.61 13.58 11.26
N ARG A 220 -14.36 14.09 12.47
CA ARG A 220 -13.74 15.42 12.69
C ARG A 220 -12.23 15.41 12.39
N SER A 221 -11.59 14.24 12.45
CA SER A 221 -10.14 14.09 12.32
C SER A 221 -9.74 12.71 11.81
N LEU A 222 -8.51 12.58 11.36
CA LEU A 222 -7.89 11.29 11.05
C LEU A 222 -7.85 10.36 12.28
N ALA A 223 -7.69 10.92 13.48
CA ALA A 223 -7.72 10.13 14.72
C ALA A 223 -9.10 9.49 14.94
N ASP A 224 -10.19 10.22 14.74
CA ASP A 224 -11.55 9.68 14.83
C ASP A 224 -11.77 8.56 13.80
N PHE A 225 -11.31 8.75 12.56
CA PHE A 225 -11.34 7.71 11.52
C PHE A 225 -10.55 6.46 11.94
N THR A 226 -9.36 6.63 12.50
CA THR A 226 -8.52 5.52 12.99
C THR A 226 -9.19 4.74 14.11
N ILE A 227 -9.89 5.42 15.03
CA ILE A 227 -10.67 4.77 16.10
C ILE A 227 -11.77 3.90 15.50
N GLN A 228 -12.52 4.42 14.53
CA GLN A 228 -13.57 3.65 13.86
C GLN A 228 -12.99 2.42 13.17
N ARG A 229 -11.89 2.56 12.41
CA ARG A 229 -11.24 1.44 11.71
C ARG A 229 -10.67 0.38 12.66
N LYS A 230 -10.12 0.78 13.80
CA LYS A 230 -9.67 -0.14 14.86
C LYS A 230 -10.82 -1.06 15.32
N TRP A 231 -11.99 -0.49 15.58
CA TRP A 231 -13.12 -1.27 16.06
C TRP A 231 -13.81 -2.06 14.96
N ALA A 232 -13.87 -1.53 13.73
CA ALA A 232 -14.32 -2.29 12.57
C ALA A 232 -13.48 -3.55 12.38
N ALA A 233 -12.15 -3.42 12.35
CA ALA A 233 -11.24 -4.55 12.22
C ALA A 233 -11.34 -5.56 13.39
N THR A 234 -11.71 -5.09 14.59
CA THR A 234 -11.90 -5.96 15.76
C THR A 234 -13.13 -6.85 15.63
N TYR A 235 -14.20 -6.35 15.01
CA TYR A 235 -15.48 -7.07 14.91
C TYR A 235 -15.74 -7.70 13.56
N GLU A 236 -15.07 -7.27 12.53
CA GLU A 236 -15.14 -7.86 11.20
C GLU A 236 -14.04 -8.92 11.06
N LYS A 237 -14.47 -10.14 10.74
CA LYS A 237 -13.52 -11.23 10.46
C LYS A 237 -13.09 -11.12 9.00
N GLY A 238 -11.84 -10.88 8.76
CA GLY A 238 -11.24 -10.87 7.43
C GLY A 238 -10.17 -9.80 7.32
N GLY A 239 -9.18 -10.06 6.52
CA GLY A 239 -8.06 -9.17 6.27
C GLY A 239 -6.71 -9.85 6.51
N ILE A 240 -5.70 -9.31 5.87
CA ILE A 240 -4.30 -9.72 6.07
C ILE A 240 -3.86 -9.16 7.42
N SER A 241 -3.17 -9.98 8.23
CA SER A 241 -2.69 -9.50 9.54
C SER A 241 -1.65 -8.39 9.36
N ASN A 242 -1.63 -7.42 10.29
CA ASN A 242 -0.64 -6.34 10.28
C ASN A 242 0.80 -6.87 10.27
N SER A 243 1.06 -8.01 10.93
CA SER A 243 2.38 -8.64 10.92
C SER A 243 2.77 -9.20 9.55
N THR A 244 1.81 -9.75 8.80
CA THR A 244 2.04 -10.22 7.43
C THR A 244 2.34 -9.04 6.50
N VAL A 245 1.57 -7.99 6.59
CA VAL A 245 1.77 -6.75 5.83
C VAL A 245 3.14 -6.16 6.12
N PHE A 246 3.47 -5.95 7.40
CA PHE A 246 4.76 -5.41 7.81
C PHE A 246 5.93 -6.28 7.34
N SER A 247 5.80 -7.60 7.44
CA SER A 247 6.82 -8.54 6.96
C SER A 247 7.00 -8.46 5.44
N ALA A 248 5.92 -8.34 4.67
CA ALA A 248 5.99 -8.17 3.23
C ALA A 248 6.80 -6.91 2.85
N ILE A 249 6.47 -5.78 3.45
CA ILE A 249 7.15 -4.50 3.21
C ILE A 249 8.62 -4.56 3.66
N LEU A 250 8.89 -5.09 4.85
CA LEU A 250 10.23 -5.13 5.43
C LEU A 250 11.21 -5.94 4.58
N PHE A 251 10.74 -7.02 3.97
CA PHE A 251 11.56 -7.95 3.18
C PHE A 251 11.33 -7.85 1.68
N ASP A 252 10.60 -6.83 1.21
CA ASP A 252 10.45 -6.56 -0.21
C ASP A 252 11.80 -6.18 -0.83
N PRO A 253 12.19 -6.81 -1.97
CA PRO A 253 13.48 -6.55 -2.61
C PRO A 253 13.66 -5.10 -3.09
N ASP A 254 12.57 -4.43 -3.46
CA ASP A 254 12.60 -3.09 -4.04
C ASP A 254 12.54 -1.99 -2.96
N TYR A 255 12.21 -2.32 -1.69
CA TYR A 255 12.03 -1.35 -0.62
C TYR A 255 13.28 -1.17 0.25
N SER A 256 13.68 0.08 0.47
CA SER A 256 14.67 0.46 1.49
C SER A 256 14.05 0.54 2.88
N LEU A 257 14.85 0.71 3.94
CA LEU A 257 14.31 0.98 5.29
C LEU A 257 13.59 2.33 5.36
N GLY A 258 14.01 3.31 4.54
CA GLY A 258 13.32 4.58 4.42
C GLY A 258 11.91 4.41 3.83
N ASP A 259 11.77 3.57 2.81
CA ASP A 259 10.47 3.28 2.19
C ASP A 259 9.54 2.53 3.16
N VAL A 260 10.08 1.64 4.01
CA VAL A 260 9.30 0.96 5.08
C VAL A 260 8.69 1.96 6.07
N GLY A 261 9.41 3.04 6.38
CA GLY A 261 8.91 4.11 7.24
C GLY A 261 7.87 5.03 6.58
N ASN A 262 7.72 4.96 5.27
CA ASN A 262 6.82 5.76 4.46
C ASN A 262 5.52 5.04 4.07
N TRP A 263 5.32 3.82 4.59
CA TRP A 263 4.16 2.98 4.27
C TRP A 263 3.03 3.11 5.28
#